data_312f989b2256c18559ea055902b91c9f
#
_entry.id   312f989b2256c18559ea055902b91c9f
#
_cell.length_a   1.000
_cell.length_b   1.000
_cell.length_c   1.000
_cell.angle_alpha   90.00
_cell.angle_beta   90.00
_cell.angle_gamma   90.00
#
_symmetry.space_group_name_H-M   'P 1'
#
loop_
_entity.id
_entity.type
_entity.pdbx_description
1 polymer ?
#
loop_
_entity_poly.entity_id
_entity_poly.type
_entity_poly.pdbx_seq_one_letter_code
_entity_poly.pdbx_strand_id
1 'polypeptide(L)'
;MKNSPKTMPIMSKTDSFFIVFILIVWGIGGFPVALCAQGAAGVLPETHLVEVGKGYSQTSVNTAVFRNNSLVTQGDEQYISYYDAEGFLTLGKRNLHAGQWTLHRTQYKGNVKDAHNVISMMLDGDGYIHVAFDHHGQPLNYCRSIAPHSLELGEKEPMTGVDEGNVTYPEFYLLSGGDLLFAYRSGSSGRGNLVMNRYSLKEKKWSRVQDVLIDGENKRNAYWQLYVDELGTIHLSWVWRETWHVETNHDLCYARSFDNGVTWYKANGKKYDLPIRLGNAEYACRIPQNSELINQTSMSADAGGNPYIASYWRDPDSDRSEEHTSELQSLH
;
A
#
# COMPACT_ATOMS: atom_id res chain seq x y z
N MET A 1 16.16 59.10 -3.42
CA MET A 1 15.56 58.61 -2.17
C MET A 1 15.66 57.10 -2.17
N LYS A 2 16.53 56.55 -1.32
CA LYS A 2 16.83 55.11 -1.22
C LYS A 2 15.88 54.52 -0.18
N ASN A 3 15.05 53.55 -0.56
CA ASN A 3 14.32 52.68 0.38
C ASN A 3 15.05 51.37 0.51
N SER A 4 15.61 51.13 1.70
CA SER A 4 16.19 49.85 2.13
C SER A 4 15.09 48.90 2.59
N PRO A 5 15.25 47.56 2.39
CA PRO A 5 14.28 46.59 2.84
C PRO A 5 14.41 46.34 4.34
N LYS A 6 13.26 46.34 5.04
CA LYS A 6 13.15 45.97 6.46
C LYS A 6 13.32 44.43 6.59
N THR A 7 14.34 44.04 7.31
CA THR A 7 14.53 42.67 7.82
C THR A 7 13.47 42.36 8.88
N MET A 8 12.71 41.27 8.69
CA MET A 8 11.89 40.67 9.76
C MET A 8 12.79 39.93 10.75
N PRO A 9 12.50 39.98 12.04
CA PRO A 9 13.25 39.21 13.03
C PRO A 9 12.87 37.75 12.99
N ILE A 10 13.90 36.89 13.07
CA ILE A 10 13.80 35.43 13.28
C ILE A 10 13.25 35.23 14.69
N MET A 11 12.05 34.68 14.80
CA MET A 11 11.53 34.19 16.08
C MET A 11 12.17 32.85 16.37
N SER A 12 13.04 32.81 17.36
CA SER A 12 13.47 31.62 18.07
C SER A 12 12.49 31.38 19.22
N LYS A 13 12.08 30.13 19.36
CA LYS A 13 11.67 29.40 20.55
C LYS A 13 10.31 28.71 20.43
N THR A 14 10.38 27.40 20.36
CA THR A 14 9.63 26.39 21.12
C THR A 14 8.40 26.91 21.89
N ASP A 15 7.24 26.81 21.25
CA ASP A 15 5.98 26.74 21.97
C ASP A 15 5.39 25.34 21.74
N SER A 16 5.52 24.50 22.80
CA SER A 16 4.87 23.22 22.88
C SER A 16 3.38 23.44 23.08
N PHE A 17 2.57 23.14 22.06
CA PHE A 17 1.12 23.08 22.22
C PHE A 17 0.76 21.79 22.96
N PHE A 18 0.32 21.92 24.22
CA PHE A 18 -0.32 20.86 24.97
C PHE A 18 -1.80 20.81 24.58
N ILE A 19 -2.22 19.74 23.93
CA ILE A 19 -3.65 19.44 23.77
C ILE A 19 -4.07 18.61 24.97
N VAL A 20 -4.84 19.21 25.87
CA VAL A 20 -5.44 18.53 27.02
C VAL A 20 -6.83 18.09 26.62
N PHE A 21 -7.05 16.77 26.47
CA PHE A 21 -8.39 16.22 26.37
C PHE A 21 -8.99 16.06 27.77
N ILE A 22 -10.05 16.79 28.06
CA ILE A 22 -10.85 16.62 29.28
C ILE A 22 -12.05 15.75 28.94
N LEU A 23 -12.03 14.48 29.37
CA LEU A 23 -13.18 13.60 29.34
C LEU A 23 -14.00 13.82 30.63
N ILE A 24 -15.20 14.38 30.53
CA ILE A 24 -16.14 14.52 31.63
C ILE A 24 -17.07 13.31 31.63
N VAL A 25 -16.89 12.39 32.57
CA VAL A 25 -17.81 11.28 32.78
C VAL A 25 -18.76 11.66 33.93
N TRP A 26 -20.08 11.67 33.64
CA TRP A 26 -21.11 11.86 34.66
C TRP A 26 -21.41 10.52 35.35
N GLY A 27 -21.01 10.37 36.60
CA GLY A 27 -21.40 9.23 37.44
C GLY A 27 -22.77 9.43 38.09
N ILE A 28 -23.48 8.37 38.32
CA ILE A 28 -24.77 8.35 39.02
C ILE A 28 -24.50 8.76 40.51
N GLY A 29 -24.66 10.03 40.84
CA GLY A 29 -24.39 10.57 42.16
C GLY A 29 -23.98 12.03 42.23
N GLY A 30 -23.92 12.76 41.12
CA GLY A 30 -23.91 14.22 41.11
C GLY A 30 -22.60 14.93 41.44
N PHE A 31 -21.45 14.26 41.47
CA PHE A 31 -20.15 14.93 41.56
C PHE A 31 -19.30 14.64 40.35
N PRO A 32 -18.72 15.68 39.66
CA PRO A 32 -17.82 15.46 38.56
C PRO A 32 -16.48 14.92 39.09
N VAL A 33 -16.12 13.70 38.69
CA VAL A 33 -14.77 13.18 38.89
C VAL A 33 -13.94 13.59 37.69
N ALA A 34 -13.08 14.58 37.87
CA ALA A 34 -12.07 14.91 36.87
C ALA A 34 -10.97 13.85 36.90
N LEU A 35 -10.98 12.91 35.96
CA LEU A 35 -9.87 12.01 35.74
C LEU A 35 -8.80 12.75 34.93
N CYS A 36 -7.83 13.36 35.60
CA CYS A 36 -6.61 13.81 34.97
C CYS A 36 -5.78 12.57 34.61
N ALA A 37 -5.80 12.16 33.34
CA ALA A 37 -4.79 11.26 32.82
C ALA A 37 -3.45 12.00 32.84
N GLN A 38 -2.66 11.84 33.90
CA GLN A 38 -1.24 12.14 33.89
C GLN A 38 -0.58 11.10 32.96
N GLY A 39 -0.60 11.40 31.66
CA GLY A 39 0.29 10.72 30.73
C GLY A 39 1.72 11.03 31.16
N ALA A 40 2.47 10.00 31.58
CA ALA A 40 3.91 10.13 31.66
C ALA A 40 4.37 10.73 30.33
N ALA A 41 5.01 11.91 30.38
CA ALA A 41 5.70 12.48 29.24
C ALA A 41 6.85 11.51 28.88
N GLY A 42 6.53 10.45 28.15
CA GLY A 42 7.52 9.59 27.55
C GLY A 42 8.38 10.48 26.67
N VAL A 43 9.67 10.49 26.92
CA VAL A 43 10.64 11.10 26.01
C VAL A 43 10.41 10.44 24.67
N LEU A 44 9.93 11.19 23.68
CA LEU A 44 9.80 10.69 22.33
C LEU A 44 11.19 10.20 21.89
N PRO A 45 11.28 8.99 21.32
CA PRO A 45 12.57 8.50 20.87
C PRO A 45 13.20 9.52 19.89
N GLU A 46 14.48 9.74 20.05
CA GLU A 46 15.22 10.65 19.17
C GLU A 46 15.11 10.14 17.73
N THR A 47 14.59 11.00 16.85
CA THR A 47 14.41 10.65 15.44
C THR A 47 15.65 11.04 14.65
N HIS A 48 16.29 10.08 14.01
CA HIS A 48 17.44 10.29 13.16
C HIS A 48 17.02 10.16 11.69
N LEU A 49 17.39 11.16 10.87
CA LEU A 49 17.27 11.09 9.42
C LEU A 49 18.53 10.47 8.83
N VAL A 50 18.36 9.43 8.04
CA VAL A 50 19.44 8.77 7.31
C VAL A 50 19.25 9.02 5.83
N GLU A 51 20.14 9.80 5.23
CA GLU A 51 20.11 10.09 3.80
C GLU A 51 20.38 8.81 2.99
N VAL A 52 19.53 8.56 1.97
CA VAL A 52 19.68 7.43 1.04
C VAL A 52 20.45 7.90 -0.20
N GLY A 53 19.89 8.85 -0.95
CA GLY A 53 20.46 9.35 -2.19
C GLY A 53 19.47 10.24 -2.95
N LYS A 54 19.92 10.79 -4.09
CA LYS A 54 19.08 11.66 -4.92
C LYS A 54 18.10 10.82 -5.75
N GLY A 55 16.81 11.02 -5.51
CA GLY A 55 15.73 10.43 -6.28
C GLY A 55 15.17 11.39 -7.34
N TYR A 56 14.48 10.85 -8.33
CA TYR A 56 13.68 11.62 -9.26
C TYR A 56 12.51 12.31 -8.52
N SER A 57 12.31 13.62 -8.76
CA SER A 57 11.38 14.45 -7.98
C SER A 57 10.43 15.33 -8.81
N GLN A 58 10.42 15.20 -10.15
CA GLN A 58 9.50 16.00 -11.01
C GLN A 58 8.07 15.45 -11.03
N THR A 59 7.87 14.23 -10.57
CA THR A 59 6.56 13.60 -10.34
C THR A 59 6.56 12.91 -8.99
N SER A 60 5.40 12.38 -8.55
CA SER A 60 5.27 11.62 -7.31
C SER A 60 5.66 10.13 -7.44
N VAL A 61 6.36 9.72 -8.51
CA VAL A 61 6.70 8.30 -8.78
C VAL A 61 7.44 7.62 -7.63
N ASN A 62 8.25 8.35 -6.87
CA ASN A 62 8.93 7.85 -5.68
C ASN A 62 8.13 8.02 -4.38
N THR A 63 6.95 8.62 -4.41
CA THR A 63 6.19 9.01 -3.22
C THR A 63 4.67 8.78 -3.33
N ALA A 64 4.19 8.15 -4.41
CA ALA A 64 2.76 7.92 -4.61
C ALA A 64 2.17 7.00 -3.53
N VAL A 65 0.91 7.25 -3.12
CA VAL A 65 0.22 6.53 -2.04
C VAL A 65 0.04 5.03 -2.32
N PHE A 66 -0.04 4.63 -3.59
CA PHE A 66 -0.11 3.23 -4.01
C PHE A 66 1.28 2.58 -4.22
N ARG A 67 2.35 3.23 -3.75
CA ARG A 67 3.70 2.68 -3.78
C ARG A 67 3.91 1.79 -2.55
N ASN A 68 3.70 0.50 -2.72
CA ASN A 68 3.87 -0.49 -1.67
C ASN A 68 5.21 -1.22 -1.79
N ASN A 69 5.80 -1.52 -0.62
CA ASN A 69 6.98 -2.36 -0.50
C ASN A 69 8.20 -1.86 -1.29
N SER A 70 8.43 -0.55 -1.27
CA SER A 70 9.67 0.03 -1.78
C SER A 70 10.75 0.18 -0.71
N LEU A 71 10.37 -0.08 0.55
CA LEU A 71 11.25 -0.17 1.72
C LEU A 71 10.86 -1.43 2.49
N VAL A 72 11.79 -2.37 2.63
CA VAL A 72 11.57 -3.67 3.26
C VAL A 72 12.67 -3.93 4.29
N THR A 73 12.30 -4.48 5.43
CA THR A 73 13.24 -4.90 6.48
C THR A 73 13.17 -6.41 6.65
N GLN A 74 14.31 -7.08 6.64
CA GLN A 74 14.45 -8.50 6.92
C GLN A 74 15.58 -8.69 7.94
N GLY A 75 15.23 -9.09 9.17
CA GLY A 75 16.18 -9.09 10.28
C GLY A 75 16.74 -7.69 10.55
N ASP A 76 18.05 -7.57 10.61
CA ASP A 76 18.76 -6.30 10.81
C ASP A 76 19.09 -5.57 9.49
N GLU A 77 18.74 -6.15 8.36
CA GLU A 77 18.99 -5.56 7.05
C GLU A 77 17.74 -4.85 6.52
N GLN A 78 17.91 -3.63 6.02
CA GLN A 78 16.89 -2.84 5.40
C GLN A 78 17.22 -2.58 3.94
N TYR A 79 16.23 -2.74 3.07
CA TYR A 79 16.34 -2.61 1.63
C TYR A 79 15.41 -1.52 1.12
N ILE A 80 15.87 -0.73 0.15
CA ILE A 80 15.07 0.32 -0.49
C ILE A 80 15.19 0.23 -2.01
N SER A 81 14.13 0.58 -2.70
CA SER A 81 14.11 0.76 -4.15
C SER A 81 13.52 2.13 -4.51
N TYR A 82 14.12 2.82 -5.47
CA TYR A 82 13.64 4.09 -5.98
C TYR A 82 14.21 4.36 -7.37
N TYR A 83 13.62 5.29 -8.09
CA TYR A 83 14.24 5.82 -9.31
C TYR A 83 15.17 6.97 -8.95
N ASP A 84 16.43 6.89 -9.38
CA ASP A 84 17.39 7.98 -9.19
C ASP A 84 17.03 9.22 -10.04
N ALA A 85 17.81 10.28 -9.91
CA ALA A 85 17.55 11.54 -10.61
C ALA A 85 17.51 11.42 -12.14
N GLU A 86 18.09 10.36 -12.71
CA GLU A 86 18.12 10.05 -14.15
C GLU A 86 17.05 9.02 -14.56
N GLY A 87 16.26 8.52 -13.59
CA GLY A 87 15.18 7.55 -13.80
C GLY A 87 15.64 6.10 -13.85
N PHE A 88 16.85 5.79 -13.38
CA PHE A 88 17.28 4.40 -13.25
C PHE A 88 16.75 3.79 -11.95
N LEU A 89 16.29 2.55 -12.03
CA LEU A 89 15.98 1.74 -10.86
C LEU A 89 17.25 1.57 -10.03
N THR A 90 17.22 2.06 -8.81
CA THR A 90 18.32 1.99 -7.86
C THR A 90 17.86 1.22 -6.64
N LEU A 91 18.65 0.23 -6.25
CA LEU A 91 18.48 -0.53 -5.03
C LEU A 91 19.47 -0.08 -3.99
N GLY A 92 19.07 -0.13 -2.74
CA GLY A 92 19.94 0.14 -1.61
C GLY A 92 19.75 -0.85 -0.49
N LYS A 93 20.80 -1.09 0.27
CA LYS A 93 20.70 -1.83 1.54
C LYS A 93 21.54 -1.16 2.63
N ARG A 94 21.09 -1.33 3.85
CA ARG A 94 21.85 -0.96 5.05
C ARG A 94 21.60 -1.96 6.17
N ASN A 95 22.57 -2.08 7.06
CA ASN A 95 22.31 -2.65 8.37
C ASN A 95 21.73 -1.56 9.28
N LEU A 96 20.66 -1.87 10.03
CA LEU A 96 19.98 -0.90 10.91
C LEU A 96 20.90 -0.30 11.97
N HIS A 97 21.94 -1.05 12.40
CA HIS A 97 22.90 -0.61 13.41
C HIS A 97 24.09 0.14 12.82
N ALA A 98 24.37 0.00 11.52
CA ALA A 98 25.50 0.66 10.85
C ALA A 98 25.17 2.03 10.24
N GLY A 99 23.90 2.32 10.01
CA GLY A 99 23.40 3.64 9.64
C GLY A 99 23.65 4.12 8.21
N GLN A 100 24.51 3.49 7.42
CA GLN A 100 24.83 3.92 6.06
C GLN A 100 24.24 3.00 5.00
N TRP A 101 23.78 3.61 3.88
CA TRP A 101 23.27 2.89 2.72
C TRP A 101 24.39 2.53 1.75
N THR A 102 24.39 1.28 1.29
CA THR A 102 25.10 0.84 0.09
C THR A 102 24.11 0.88 -1.05
N LEU A 103 24.39 1.64 -2.11
CA LEU A 103 23.50 1.81 -3.26
C LEU A 103 24.08 1.13 -4.49
N HIS A 104 23.18 0.57 -5.31
CA HIS A 104 23.49 0.00 -6.61
C HIS A 104 22.48 0.49 -7.65
N ARG A 105 22.96 1.26 -8.64
CA ARG A 105 22.19 1.62 -9.83
C ARG A 105 22.13 0.42 -10.76
N THR A 106 20.93 -0.08 -11.03
CA THR A 106 20.77 -1.22 -11.95
C THR A 106 20.86 -0.77 -13.41
N GLN A 107 20.83 -1.73 -14.33
CA GLN A 107 20.77 -1.48 -15.78
C GLN A 107 19.37 -1.04 -16.25
N TYR A 108 18.38 -1.07 -15.39
CA TYR A 108 16.97 -0.82 -15.73
C TYR A 108 16.58 0.63 -15.51
N LYS A 109 15.72 1.13 -16.38
CA LYS A 109 15.18 2.49 -16.34
C LYS A 109 13.66 2.44 -16.47
N GLY A 110 12.95 3.28 -15.70
CA GLY A 110 11.50 3.42 -15.80
C GLY A 110 11.08 4.73 -16.46
N ASN A 111 9.82 4.78 -16.89
CA ASN A 111 9.19 6.02 -17.32
C ASN A 111 8.72 6.82 -16.10
N VAL A 112 9.64 7.55 -15.51
CA VAL A 112 9.41 8.36 -14.28
C VAL A 112 8.49 9.57 -14.50
N LYS A 113 8.12 9.87 -15.76
CA LYS A 113 7.15 10.94 -16.08
C LYS A 113 5.72 10.55 -15.73
N ASP A 114 5.44 9.26 -15.61
CA ASP A 114 4.16 8.74 -15.15
C ASP A 114 4.28 8.28 -13.68
N ALA A 115 3.56 8.94 -12.79
CA ALA A 115 3.58 8.66 -11.36
C ALA A 115 3.03 7.27 -10.99
N HIS A 116 2.31 6.58 -11.90
CA HIS A 116 1.83 5.22 -11.69
C HIS A 116 2.94 4.17 -11.79
N ASN A 117 4.07 4.47 -12.44
CA ASN A 117 5.16 3.53 -12.70
C ASN A 117 6.03 3.29 -11.47
N VAL A 118 5.40 3.05 -10.34
CA VAL A 118 6.05 2.79 -9.05
C VAL A 118 6.81 1.47 -9.04
N ILE A 119 7.62 1.26 -8.01
CA ILE A 119 8.39 0.04 -7.78
C ILE A 119 7.78 -0.71 -6.61
N SER A 120 7.62 -2.01 -6.75
CA SER A 120 7.35 -2.93 -5.64
C SER A 120 8.50 -3.92 -5.51
N MET A 121 8.97 -4.15 -4.29
CA MET A 121 10.11 -5.00 -3.98
C MET A 121 9.81 -5.84 -2.74
N MET A 122 10.26 -7.09 -2.74
CA MET A 122 10.21 -7.96 -1.56
C MET A 122 11.37 -8.95 -1.59
N LEU A 123 11.80 -9.38 -0.40
CA LEU A 123 12.74 -10.49 -0.26
C LEU A 123 11.96 -11.78 -0.01
N ASP A 124 12.36 -12.86 -0.67
CA ASP A 124 11.87 -14.20 -0.35
C ASP A 124 12.56 -14.74 0.92
N GLY A 125 12.12 -15.90 1.39
CA GLY A 125 12.67 -16.54 2.59
C GLY A 125 14.14 -16.96 2.50
N ASP A 126 14.71 -17.02 1.29
CA ASP A 126 16.14 -17.29 1.06
C ASP A 126 16.95 -16.00 0.86
N GLY A 127 16.30 -14.82 0.95
CA GLY A 127 16.94 -13.52 0.82
C GLY A 127 17.16 -13.04 -0.61
N TYR A 128 16.55 -13.65 -1.63
CA TYR A 128 16.55 -13.10 -2.97
C TYR A 128 15.60 -11.91 -3.05
N ILE A 129 16.05 -10.84 -3.68
CA ILE A 129 15.25 -9.64 -3.93
C ILE A 129 14.42 -9.86 -5.20
N HIS A 130 13.10 -9.74 -5.11
CA HIS A 130 12.18 -9.72 -6.22
C HIS A 130 11.70 -8.30 -6.46
N VAL A 131 11.73 -7.80 -7.70
CA VAL A 131 11.40 -6.42 -8.04
C VAL A 131 10.49 -6.39 -9.26
N ALA A 132 9.39 -5.63 -9.16
CA ALA A 132 8.52 -5.28 -10.27
C ALA A 132 8.45 -3.75 -10.39
N PHE A 133 8.56 -3.21 -11.61
CA PHE A 133 8.71 -1.77 -11.82
C PHE A 133 8.18 -1.33 -13.19
N ASP A 134 7.84 -0.05 -13.31
CA ASP A 134 7.51 0.61 -14.58
C ASP A 134 6.22 0.06 -15.24
N HIS A 135 5.11 0.04 -14.48
CA HIS A 135 3.85 -0.53 -14.93
C HIS A 135 2.67 0.46 -14.88
N HIS A 136 2.15 0.78 -16.04
CA HIS A 136 0.85 1.41 -16.23
C HIS A 136 0.23 0.90 -17.54
N GLY A 137 -0.12 -0.40 -17.54
CA GLY A 137 -0.62 -1.09 -18.72
C GLY A 137 0.48 -1.66 -19.63
N GLN A 138 1.71 -1.82 -19.16
CA GLN A 138 2.82 -2.44 -19.88
C GLN A 138 2.90 -3.95 -19.60
N PRO A 139 3.64 -4.71 -20.45
CA PRO A 139 4.04 -6.07 -20.12
C PRO A 139 4.83 -6.12 -18.79
N LEU A 140 4.77 -7.26 -18.13
CA LEU A 140 5.44 -7.47 -16.86
C LEU A 140 6.95 -7.19 -16.94
N ASN A 141 7.42 -6.24 -16.14
CA ASN A 141 8.83 -6.00 -15.85
C ASN A 141 9.14 -6.56 -14.47
N TYR A 142 9.62 -7.78 -14.42
CA TYR A 142 10.00 -8.46 -13.20
C TYR A 142 11.42 -8.99 -13.33
N CYS A 143 12.20 -8.81 -12.26
CA CYS A 143 13.55 -9.33 -12.10
C CYS A 143 13.74 -9.89 -10.70
N ARG A 144 14.71 -10.78 -10.56
CA ARG A 144 15.20 -11.27 -9.27
C ARG A 144 16.69 -10.98 -9.14
N SER A 145 17.18 -10.80 -7.90
CA SER A 145 18.61 -10.65 -7.65
C SER A 145 19.37 -11.93 -8.04
N ILE A 146 20.64 -11.74 -8.46
CA ILE A 146 21.50 -12.87 -8.90
C ILE A 146 21.93 -13.79 -7.77
N ALA A 147 21.85 -13.29 -6.51
CA ALA A 147 22.22 -14.03 -5.30
C ALA A 147 21.41 -13.49 -4.10
N PRO A 148 21.30 -14.24 -3.00
CA PRO A 148 20.71 -13.74 -1.75
C PRO A 148 21.37 -12.44 -1.31
N HIS A 149 20.55 -11.47 -0.91
CA HIS A 149 20.96 -10.15 -0.42
C HIS A 149 21.81 -9.31 -1.40
N SER A 150 21.91 -9.74 -2.67
CA SER A 150 22.57 -8.98 -3.72
C SER A 150 21.67 -7.84 -4.21
N LEU A 151 22.27 -6.66 -4.46
CA LEU A 151 21.59 -5.53 -5.12
C LEU A 151 21.67 -5.62 -6.66
N GLU A 152 22.44 -6.57 -7.19
CA GLU A 152 22.53 -6.82 -8.62
C GLU A 152 21.34 -7.66 -9.07
N LEU A 153 20.63 -7.19 -10.11
CA LEU A 153 19.46 -7.87 -10.68
C LEU A 153 19.87 -8.68 -11.92
N GLY A 154 19.26 -9.85 -12.04
CA GLY A 154 19.31 -10.66 -13.26
C GLY A 154 18.48 -10.06 -14.39
N GLU A 155 18.35 -10.80 -15.49
CA GLU A 155 17.51 -10.44 -16.62
C GLU A 155 16.02 -10.43 -16.25
N LYS A 156 15.22 -9.71 -17.05
CA LYS A 156 13.76 -9.73 -16.93
C LYS A 156 13.23 -11.13 -17.30
N GLU A 157 12.36 -11.65 -16.46
CA GLU A 157 11.77 -12.97 -16.66
C GLU A 157 10.24 -12.94 -16.45
N PRO A 158 9.47 -13.80 -17.12
CA PRO A 158 8.05 -13.97 -16.83
C PRO A 158 7.87 -14.68 -15.49
N MET A 159 6.74 -14.50 -14.85
CA MET A 159 6.33 -15.30 -13.68
C MET A 159 5.62 -16.59 -14.12
N THR A 160 4.47 -16.44 -14.76
CA THR A 160 3.63 -17.56 -15.25
C THR A 160 3.42 -17.53 -16.76
N GLY A 161 3.67 -16.39 -17.39
CA GLY A 161 3.37 -16.13 -18.81
C GLY A 161 1.88 -15.90 -19.11
N VAL A 162 1.02 -15.86 -18.06
CA VAL A 162 -0.43 -15.69 -18.22
C VAL A 162 -0.86 -14.34 -17.67
N ASP A 163 -1.65 -13.56 -18.47
CA ASP A 163 -2.16 -12.22 -18.13
C ASP A 163 -1.08 -11.18 -17.80
N GLU A 164 0.14 -11.40 -18.24
CA GLU A 164 1.30 -10.53 -17.98
C GLU A 164 1.54 -9.47 -19.07
N GLY A 165 0.65 -9.36 -20.05
CA GLY A 165 0.80 -8.42 -21.17
C GLY A 165 0.36 -7.00 -20.86
N ASN A 166 -0.43 -6.78 -19.82
CA ASN A 166 -1.04 -5.47 -19.49
C ASN A 166 -1.16 -5.30 -17.98
N VAL A 167 -0.03 -5.02 -17.33
CA VAL A 167 0.12 -4.97 -15.86
C VAL A 167 0.03 -3.54 -15.35
N THR A 168 -0.70 -3.33 -14.24
CA THR A 168 -0.70 -2.08 -13.48
C THR A 168 -0.78 -2.39 -11.98
N TYR A 169 -0.16 -1.56 -11.14
CA TYR A 169 -0.13 -1.68 -9.69
C TYR A 169 0.39 -3.03 -9.19
N PRO A 170 1.60 -3.44 -9.61
CA PRO A 170 2.21 -4.67 -9.09
C PRO A 170 2.58 -4.51 -7.62
N GLU A 171 2.23 -5.49 -6.78
CA GLU A 171 2.52 -5.48 -5.36
C GLU A 171 2.97 -6.85 -4.88
N PHE A 172 4.13 -6.89 -4.20
CA PHE A 172 4.61 -8.09 -3.52
C PHE A 172 4.19 -8.11 -2.06
N TYR A 173 3.93 -9.30 -1.54
CA TYR A 173 3.68 -9.55 -0.12
C TYR A 173 4.45 -10.78 0.31
N LEU A 174 5.10 -10.70 1.50
CA LEU A 174 5.74 -11.84 2.10
C LEU A 174 4.68 -12.72 2.80
N LEU A 175 4.66 -13.99 2.49
CA LEU A 175 3.81 -14.97 3.12
C LEU A 175 4.57 -15.73 4.21
N SER A 176 3.81 -16.35 5.12
CA SER A 176 4.36 -17.26 6.12
C SER A 176 5.22 -18.34 5.45
N GLY A 177 6.40 -18.59 5.99
CA GLY A 177 7.34 -19.57 5.43
C GLY A 177 8.25 -19.05 4.32
N GLY A 178 8.16 -17.77 3.96
CA GLY A 178 9.09 -17.13 3.01
C GLY A 178 8.65 -17.18 1.54
N ASP A 179 7.49 -17.75 1.25
CA ASP A 179 6.85 -17.64 -0.06
C ASP A 179 6.46 -16.18 -0.33
N LEU A 180 6.27 -15.80 -1.60
CA LEU A 180 5.77 -14.49 -1.96
C LEU A 180 4.40 -14.58 -2.64
N LEU A 181 3.55 -13.60 -2.36
CA LEU A 181 2.36 -13.31 -3.13
C LEU A 181 2.63 -12.08 -4.00
N PHE A 182 2.16 -12.10 -5.24
CA PHE A 182 2.25 -10.99 -6.17
C PHE A 182 0.87 -10.71 -6.75
N ALA A 183 0.37 -9.51 -6.51
CA ALA A 183 -0.94 -9.08 -6.97
C ALA A 183 -0.79 -7.92 -7.97
N TYR A 184 -1.63 -7.90 -9.00
CA TYR A 184 -1.65 -6.83 -9.98
C TYR A 184 -2.98 -6.77 -10.73
N ARG A 185 -3.26 -5.61 -11.34
CA ARG A 185 -4.34 -5.49 -12.31
C ARG A 185 -3.87 -5.97 -13.68
N SER A 186 -4.55 -6.97 -14.23
CA SER A 186 -4.48 -7.31 -15.66
C SER A 186 -5.60 -6.58 -16.39
N GLY A 187 -5.24 -5.78 -17.40
CA GLY A 187 -6.19 -4.93 -18.14
C GLY A 187 -6.04 -3.45 -17.83
N SER A 188 -7.12 -2.67 -18.03
CA SER A 188 -7.10 -1.21 -17.96
C SER A 188 -8.07 -0.64 -16.93
N SER A 189 -8.00 0.66 -16.67
CA SER A 189 -9.00 1.37 -15.86
C SER A 189 -10.39 1.22 -16.48
N GLY A 190 -11.38 0.86 -15.67
CA GLY A 190 -12.74 0.54 -16.12
C GLY A 190 -12.91 -0.82 -16.82
N ARG A 191 -11.82 -1.57 -17.05
CA ARG A 191 -11.86 -2.94 -17.63
C ARG A 191 -10.63 -3.73 -17.21
N GLY A 192 -10.61 -4.26 -16.02
CA GLY A 192 -9.46 -5.01 -15.53
C GLY A 192 -9.82 -5.98 -14.42
N ASN A 193 -8.98 -6.97 -14.26
CA ASN A 193 -9.11 -8.03 -13.28
C ASN A 193 -7.99 -7.93 -12.25
N LEU A 194 -8.28 -8.27 -10.99
CA LEU A 194 -7.24 -8.54 -10.01
C LEU A 194 -6.81 -9.98 -10.14
N VAL A 195 -5.53 -10.17 -10.40
CA VAL A 195 -4.90 -11.49 -10.51
C VAL A 195 -3.77 -11.64 -9.51
N MET A 196 -3.47 -12.88 -9.11
CA MET A 196 -2.48 -13.16 -8.08
C MET A 196 -1.62 -14.35 -8.48
N ASN A 197 -0.30 -14.17 -8.35
CA ASN A 197 0.70 -15.24 -8.49
C ASN A 197 1.34 -15.52 -7.14
N ARG A 198 1.77 -16.75 -6.90
CA ARG A 198 2.53 -17.16 -5.72
C ARG A 198 3.88 -17.71 -6.14
N TYR A 199 4.94 -17.23 -5.51
CA TYR A 199 6.27 -17.83 -5.59
C TYR A 199 6.42 -18.87 -4.49
N SER A 200 6.70 -20.09 -4.87
CA SER A 200 7.03 -21.16 -3.93
C SER A 200 8.53 -21.13 -3.65
N LEU A 201 8.89 -20.88 -2.40
CA LEU A 201 10.29 -20.92 -1.97
C LEU A 201 10.91 -22.30 -2.15
N LYS A 202 10.11 -23.35 -1.94
CA LYS A 202 10.54 -24.75 -2.12
C LYS A 202 10.81 -25.11 -3.58
N GLU A 203 9.91 -24.69 -4.48
CA GLU A 203 9.97 -25.04 -5.90
C GLU A 203 10.77 -24.05 -6.73
N LYS A 204 11.09 -22.86 -6.15
CA LYS A 204 11.73 -21.72 -6.83
C LYS A 204 10.99 -21.29 -8.08
N LYS A 205 9.67 -21.33 -8.02
CA LYS A 205 8.81 -21.12 -9.19
C LYS A 205 7.55 -20.33 -8.83
N TRP A 206 7.14 -19.47 -9.76
CA TRP A 206 5.84 -18.80 -9.75
C TRP A 206 4.75 -19.73 -10.26
N SER A 207 3.58 -19.63 -9.66
CA SER A 207 2.34 -20.27 -10.11
C SER A 207 1.18 -19.30 -9.95
N ARG A 208 0.15 -19.45 -10.78
CA ARG A 208 -1.10 -18.73 -10.65
C ARG A 208 -1.86 -19.29 -9.43
N VAL A 209 -2.37 -18.43 -8.52
CA VAL A 209 -3.14 -18.88 -7.35
C VAL A 209 -4.53 -19.33 -7.80
N GLN A 210 -5.21 -18.50 -8.59
CA GLN A 210 -6.43 -18.80 -9.34
C GLN A 210 -6.45 -17.94 -10.61
N ASP A 211 -7.26 -18.31 -11.61
CA ASP A 211 -7.29 -17.59 -12.88
C ASP A 211 -7.58 -16.11 -12.73
N VAL A 212 -8.61 -15.75 -11.97
CA VAL A 212 -8.98 -14.37 -11.63
C VAL A 212 -9.54 -14.34 -10.22
N LEU A 213 -9.05 -13.44 -9.36
CA LEU A 213 -9.61 -13.23 -8.04
C LEU A 213 -10.81 -12.29 -8.07
N ILE A 214 -10.64 -11.09 -8.62
CA ILE A 214 -11.73 -10.14 -8.84
C ILE A 214 -11.88 -9.94 -10.35
N ASP A 215 -13.06 -10.29 -10.86
CA ASP A 215 -13.41 -10.18 -12.26
C ASP A 215 -14.19 -8.89 -12.50
N GLY A 216 -13.61 -7.99 -13.28
CA GLY A 216 -14.25 -6.75 -13.71
C GLY A 216 -15.32 -6.94 -14.80
N GLU A 217 -15.59 -8.18 -15.24
CA GLU A 217 -16.61 -8.54 -16.23
C GLU A 217 -16.46 -7.76 -17.56
N ASN A 218 -15.22 -7.30 -17.83
CA ASN A 218 -14.89 -6.41 -18.96
C ASN A 218 -15.74 -5.09 -18.97
N LYS A 219 -16.25 -4.69 -17.81
CA LYS A 219 -17.13 -3.51 -17.64
C LYS A 219 -16.64 -2.57 -16.54
N ARG A 220 -15.80 -3.05 -15.62
CA ARG A 220 -15.27 -2.32 -14.47
C ARG A 220 -13.92 -2.87 -14.05
N ASN A 221 -13.32 -2.26 -13.03
CA ASN A 221 -12.19 -2.85 -12.32
C ASN A 221 -12.28 -2.55 -10.82
N ALA A 222 -11.58 -3.34 -10.02
CA ALA A 222 -11.31 -3.04 -8.62
C ALA A 222 -10.09 -2.12 -8.48
N TYR A 223 -10.16 -1.16 -7.56
CA TYR A 223 -8.99 -0.51 -6.97
C TYR A 223 -8.86 -1.03 -5.56
N TRP A 224 -7.79 -1.76 -5.28
CA TRP A 224 -7.66 -2.58 -4.06
C TRP A 224 -6.54 -2.11 -3.16
N GLN A 225 -6.65 -2.54 -1.90
CA GLN A 225 -5.57 -2.59 -0.92
C GLN A 225 -5.53 -3.99 -0.33
N LEU A 226 -4.33 -4.53 -0.20
CA LEU A 226 -4.07 -5.85 0.37
C LEU A 226 -3.19 -5.70 1.61
N TYR A 227 -3.45 -6.50 2.63
CA TYR A 227 -2.66 -6.54 3.85
C TYR A 227 -2.53 -7.98 4.35
N VAL A 228 -1.32 -8.40 4.68
CA VAL A 228 -1.06 -9.70 5.32
C VAL A 228 -0.77 -9.42 6.79
N ASP A 229 -1.63 -9.92 7.67
CA ASP A 229 -1.49 -9.70 9.11
C ASP A 229 -0.47 -10.66 9.77
N GLU A 230 -0.21 -10.46 11.06
CA GLU A 230 0.73 -11.26 11.84
C GLU A 230 0.30 -12.73 11.99
N LEU A 231 -0.98 -13.03 11.81
CA LEU A 231 -1.54 -14.38 11.83
C LEU A 231 -1.42 -15.09 10.48
N GLY A 232 -0.97 -14.38 9.45
CA GLY A 232 -0.89 -14.85 8.06
C GLY A 232 -2.21 -14.75 7.31
N THR A 233 -3.23 -14.08 7.86
CA THR A 233 -4.47 -13.79 7.15
C THR A 233 -4.23 -12.71 6.10
N ILE A 234 -4.67 -12.97 4.88
CA ILE A 234 -4.66 -11.97 3.82
C ILE A 234 -6.01 -11.25 3.84
N HIS A 235 -5.97 -9.94 4.09
CA HIS A 235 -7.12 -9.06 4.01
C HIS A 235 -7.08 -8.31 2.69
N LEU A 236 -8.25 -8.13 2.05
CA LEU A 236 -8.41 -7.44 0.79
C LEU A 236 -9.61 -6.50 0.87
N SER A 237 -9.40 -5.21 0.65
CA SER A 237 -10.46 -4.24 0.44
C SER A 237 -10.36 -3.64 -0.95
N TRP A 238 -11.48 -3.24 -1.53
CA TRP A 238 -11.48 -2.56 -2.82
C TRP A 238 -12.70 -1.68 -2.98
N VAL A 239 -12.54 -0.69 -3.89
CA VAL A 239 -13.65 0.06 -4.46
C VAL A 239 -13.83 -0.35 -5.92
N TRP A 240 -15.06 -0.34 -6.40
CA TRP A 240 -15.35 -0.56 -7.82
C TRP A 240 -15.21 0.72 -8.62
N ARG A 241 -14.74 0.62 -9.84
CA ARG A 241 -14.72 1.70 -10.83
C ARG A 241 -15.33 1.22 -12.14
N GLU A 242 -16.39 1.89 -12.59
CA GLU A 242 -17.17 1.46 -13.76
C GLU A 242 -16.55 1.92 -15.09
N THR A 243 -15.84 3.05 -15.11
CA THR A 243 -15.19 3.58 -16.31
C THR A 243 -13.77 4.08 -15.99
N TRP A 244 -13.10 4.72 -16.93
CA TRP A 244 -11.83 5.39 -16.68
C TRP A 244 -11.96 6.68 -15.83
N HIS A 245 -13.17 7.20 -15.65
CA HIS A 245 -13.47 8.39 -14.85
C HIS A 245 -13.50 8.09 -13.36
N VAL A 246 -12.77 8.87 -12.57
CA VAL A 246 -12.64 8.64 -11.11
C VAL A 246 -13.97 8.79 -10.36
N GLU A 247 -14.84 9.67 -10.81
CA GLU A 247 -16.19 9.88 -10.25
C GLU A 247 -17.09 8.65 -10.33
N THR A 248 -16.70 7.64 -11.13
CA THR A 248 -17.42 6.36 -11.19
C THR A 248 -16.96 5.35 -10.14
N ASN A 249 -16.08 5.76 -9.22
CA ASN A 249 -15.76 4.96 -8.03
C ASN A 249 -17.02 4.83 -7.16
N HIS A 250 -17.24 3.64 -6.62
CA HIS A 250 -18.35 3.39 -5.71
C HIS A 250 -18.09 2.19 -4.82
N ASP A 251 -18.80 2.15 -3.72
CA ASP A 251 -18.83 1.05 -2.76
C ASP A 251 -17.45 0.65 -2.22
N LEU A 252 -17.37 0.32 -0.96
CA LEU A 252 -16.22 -0.30 -0.32
C LEU A 252 -16.54 -1.77 -0.07
N CYS A 253 -15.71 -2.65 -0.58
CA CYS A 253 -15.87 -4.10 -0.48
C CYS A 253 -14.75 -4.75 0.33
N TYR A 254 -14.99 -5.99 0.78
CA TYR A 254 -14.03 -6.73 1.60
C TYR A 254 -14.03 -8.24 1.31
N ALA A 255 -12.85 -8.85 1.48
CA ALA A 255 -12.64 -10.29 1.50
C ALA A 255 -11.42 -10.64 2.34
N ARG A 256 -11.32 -11.89 2.83
CA ARG A 256 -10.14 -12.41 3.53
C ARG A 256 -9.83 -13.84 3.14
N SER A 257 -8.56 -14.22 3.29
CA SER A 257 -8.06 -15.59 3.03
C SER A 257 -7.16 -16.05 4.16
N PHE A 258 -7.27 -17.34 4.52
CA PHE A 258 -6.48 -17.98 5.58
C PHE A 258 -5.50 -19.03 5.02
N ASP A 259 -5.43 -19.20 3.71
CA ASP A 259 -4.69 -20.26 3.02
C ASP A 259 -3.85 -19.71 1.85
N ASN A 260 -3.21 -18.57 2.09
CA ASN A 260 -2.33 -17.89 1.12
C ASN A 260 -3.04 -17.52 -0.19
N GLY A 261 -4.31 -17.08 -0.10
CA GLY A 261 -5.08 -16.59 -1.23
C GLY A 261 -5.80 -17.65 -2.06
N VAL A 262 -5.81 -18.92 -1.65
CA VAL A 262 -6.46 -20.02 -2.40
C VAL A 262 -7.98 -19.96 -2.23
N THR A 263 -8.46 -19.81 -1.00
CA THR A 263 -9.89 -19.62 -0.73
C THR A 263 -10.16 -18.30 -0.05
N TRP A 264 -11.30 -17.71 -0.39
CA TRP A 264 -11.66 -16.38 0.10
C TRP A 264 -13.01 -16.39 0.82
N TYR A 265 -13.12 -15.58 1.85
CA TYR A 265 -14.28 -15.52 2.74
C TYR A 265 -14.74 -14.08 2.94
N LYS A 266 -16.04 -13.92 3.13
CA LYS A 266 -16.67 -12.71 3.62
C LYS A 266 -16.38 -12.51 5.11
N ALA A 267 -16.64 -11.33 5.66
CA ALA A 267 -16.46 -11.04 7.08
C ALA A 267 -17.22 -12.01 7.98
N ASN A 268 -18.45 -12.40 7.58
CA ASN A 268 -19.29 -13.35 8.30
C ASN A 268 -18.87 -14.82 8.17
N GLY A 269 -17.72 -15.11 7.54
CA GLY A 269 -17.19 -16.46 7.36
C GLY A 269 -17.76 -17.25 6.17
N LYS A 270 -18.68 -16.67 5.41
CA LYS A 270 -19.19 -17.33 4.19
C LYS A 270 -18.12 -17.33 3.10
N LYS A 271 -17.86 -18.53 2.53
CA LYS A 271 -16.92 -18.67 1.41
C LYS A 271 -17.45 -17.97 0.16
N TYR A 272 -16.53 -17.31 -0.58
CA TYR A 272 -16.82 -16.80 -1.92
C TYR A 272 -16.84 -17.91 -2.97
N ASP A 273 -17.76 -17.79 -3.91
CA ASP A 273 -17.67 -18.47 -5.20
C ASP A 273 -16.82 -17.61 -6.13
N LEU A 274 -15.60 -18.06 -6.41
CA LEU A 274 -14.65 -17.29 -7.25
C LEU A 274 -14.98 -17.41 -8.74
N PRO A 275 -14.68 -16.37 -9.53
CA PRO A 275 -14.12 -15.09 -9.12
C PRO A 275 -15.14 -14.19 -8.42
N ILE A 276 -14.63 -13.25 -7.62
CA ILE A 276 -15.47 -12.22 -7.02
C ILE A 276 -15.88 -11.24 -8.11
N ARG A 277 -17.18 -10.97 -8.20
CA ARG A 277 -17.82 -10.03 -9.13
C ARG A 277 -18.69 -9.05 -8.37
N LEU A 278 -19.18 -8.03 -9.07
CA LEU A 278 -20.11 -7.07 -8.48
C LEU A 278 -21.31 -7.76 -7.78
N GLY A 279 -21.86 -8.80 -8.40
CA GLY A 279 -23.06 -9.48 -7.91
C GLY A 279 -22.87 -10.36 -6.67
N ASN A 280 -21.64 -10.78 -6.35
CA ASN A 280 -21.36 -11.64 -5.18
C ASN A 280 -20.41 -11.00 -4.16
N ALA A 281 -19.89 -9.77 -4.43
CA ALA A 281 -19.06 -9.02 -3.51
C ALA A 281 -19.77 -8.75 -2.18
N GLU A 282 -19.00 -8.74 -1.09
CA GLU A 282 -19.45 -8.21 0.18
C GLU A 282 -19.18 -6.71 0.24
N TYR A 283 -20.17 -5.96 0.58
CA TYR A 283 -20.11 -4.51 0.70
C TYR A 283 -19.90 -4.15 2.17
N ALA A 284 -18.71 -3.70 2.52
CA ALA A 284 -18.41 -3.17 3.84
C ALA A 284 -19.11 -1.82 4.05
N CYS A 285 -19.14 -1.00 3.00
CA CYS A 285 -19.87 0.27 2.99
C CYS A 285 -20.45 0.53 1.59
N ARG A 286 -21.72 0.95 1.53
CA ARG A 286 -22.35 1.41 0.29
C ARG A 286 -22.08 2.88 0.08
N ILE A 287 -21.38 3.21 -0.99
CA ILE A 287 -20.98 4.57 -1.35
C ILE A 287 -21.39 4.79 -2.80
N PRO A 288 -22.23 5.81 -3.10
CA PRO A 288 -22.66 6.05 -4.46
C PRO A 288 -21.53 6.61 -5.33
N GLN A 289 -21.69 6.52 -6.64
CA GLN A 289 -20.84 7.26 -7.59
C GLN A 289 -20.98 8.77 -7.38
N ASN A 290 -20.01 9.54 -7.86
CA ASN A 290 -19.93 11.02 -7.71
C ASN A 290 -19.74 11.49 -6.26
N SER A 291 -19.23 10.64 -5.37
CA SER A 291 -18.94 10.94 -3.96
C SER A 291 -17.48 11.33 -3.72
N GLU A 292 -16.69 11.59 -4.76
CA GLU A 292 -15.24 11.84 -4.61
C GLU A 292 -14.48 10.71 -3.90
N LEU A 293 -15.01 9.48 -3.98
CA LEU A 293 -14.42 8.31 -3.35
C LEU A 293 -13.01 8.04 -3.90
N ILE A 294 -12.03 7.87 -3.02
CA ILE A 294 -10.64 7.59 -3.37
C ILE A 294 -10.47 6.20 -4.03
N ASN A 295 -9.44 6.03 -4.87
CA ASN A 295 -9.19 4.80 -5.60
C ASN A 295 -8.83 3.61 -4.70
N GLN A 296 -7.72 3.75 -3.95
CA GLN A 296 -7.25 2.73 -3.02
C GLN A 296 -7.61 3.16 -1.60
N THR A 297 -7.91 2.18 -0.79
CA THR A 297 -8.09 2.36 0.65
C THR A 297 -6.77 2.13 1.38
N SER A 298 -6.65 2.65 2.60
CA SER A 298 -5.59 2.21 3.52
C SER A 298 -6.16 1.12 4.41
N MET A 299 -5.41 0.05 4.62
CA MET A 299 -5.85 -1.08 5.42
C MET A 299 -4.73 -1.59 6.33
N SER A 300 -5.13 -2.02 7.52
CA SER A 300 -4.29 -2.70 8.51
C SER A 300 -5.15 -3.72 9.26
N ALA A 301 -4.53 -4.52 10.13
CA ALA A 301 -5.24 -5.35 11.09
C ALA A 301 -4.57 -5.25 12.45
N ASP A 302 -5.32 -5.50 13.53
CA ASP A 302 -4.76 -5.62 14.88
C ASP A 302 -4.18 -7.03 15.11
N ALA A 303 -3.56 -7.23 16.27
CA ALA A 303 -2.99 -8.52 16.66
C ALA A 303 -4.02 -9.67 16.78
N GLY A 304 -5.32 -9.35 16.85
CA GLY A 304 -6.42 -10.30 16.81
C GLY A 304 -6.89 -10.67 15.40
N GLY A 305 -6.30 -10.07 14.37
CA GLY A 305 -6.70 -10.27 12.97
C GLY A 305 -7.97 -9.49 12.58
N ASN A 306 -8.35 -8.44 13.35
CA ASN A 306 -9.47 -7.59 12.98
C ASN A 306 -9.02 -6.53 11.99
N PRO A 307 -9.63 -6.43 10.79
CA PRO A 307 -9.25 -5.47 9.78
C PRO A 307 -9.77 -4.06 10.08
N TYR A 308 -8.96 -3.06 9.78
CA TYR A 308 -9.31 -1.64 9.80
C TYR A 308 -9.09 -1.07 8.41
N ILE A 309 -10.13 -0.46 7.84
CA ILE A 309 -10.09 0.14 6.52
C ILE A 309 -10.33 1.65 6.67
N ALA A 310 -9.41 2.46 6.18
CA ALA A 310 -9.56 3.91 6.14
C ALA A 310 -9.78 4.37 4.69
N SER A 311 -10.81 5.17 4.48
CA SER A 311 -11.11 5.78 3.20
C SER A 311 -11.80 7.12 3.42
N TYR A 312 -11.93 7.93 2.39
CA TYR A 312 -12.73 9.15 2.46
C TYR A 312 -13.58 9.30 1.22
N TRP A 313 -14.74 9.90 1.40
CA TRP A 313 -15.66 10.28 0.34
C TRP A 313 -16.51 11.45 0.81
N ARG A 314 -17.17 12.12 -0.11
CA ARG A 314 -18.14 13.18 0.18
C ARG A 314 -19.57 12.62 0.03
N ASP A 315 -20.43 12.96 0.97
CA ASP A 315 -21.87 12.72 0.81
C ASP A 315 -22.38 13.59 -0.35
N PRO A 316 -22.95 13.00 -1.42
CA PRO A 316 -23.46 13.75 -2.56
C PRO A 316 -24.54 14.79 -2.20
N ASP A 317 -25.28 14.56 -1.12
CA ASP A 317 -26.36 15.41 -0.64
C ASP A 317 -25.88 16.50 0.33
N SER A 318 -24.57 16.54 0.67
CA SER A 318 -24.03 17.57 1.56
C SER A 318 -23.65 18.83 0.78
N ASP A 319 -24.22 19.98 1.15
CA ASP A 319 -23.85 21.30 0.63
C ASP A 319 -22.48 21.79 1.15
N ARG A 320 -21.80 21.03 1.98
CA ARG A 320 -20.53 21.38 2.59
C ARG A 320 -19.40 20.49 2.09
N SER A 321 -18.33 21.10 1.61
CA SER A 321 -17.00 20.51 1.46
C SER A 321 -16.35 20.27 2.84
N GLU A 322 -17.00 19.48 3.70
CA GLU A 322 -16.36 19.02 4.92
C GLU A 322 -15.57 17.75 4.55
N GLU A 323 -14.28 17.80 4.79
CA GLU A 323 -13.45 16.61 4.83
C GLU A 323 -14.04 15.68 5.91
N HIS A 324 -14.81 14.68 5.49
CA HIS A 324 -15.18 13.60 6.38
C HIS A 324 -13.93 12.78 6.64
N THR A 325 -13.25 13.10 7.73
CA THR A 325 -12.22 12.23 8.29
C THR A 325 -12.85 10.86 8.56
N SER A 326 -12.47 9.92 7.73
CA SER A 326 -12.62 8.46 7.81
C SER A 326 -13.29 7.94 9.07
N GLU A 327 -14.47 7.36 8.94
CA GLU A 327 -14.92 6.37 9.92
C GLU A 327 -14.03 5.13 9.78
N LEU A 328 -13.27 4.83 10.82
CA LEU A 328 -12.63 3.54 11.00
C LEU A 328 -13.75 2.53 11.27
N GLN A 329 -14.15 1.78 10.26
CA GLN A 329 -15.07 0.67 10.46
C GLN A 329 -14.27 -0.58 10.77
N SER A 330 -14.37 -1.08 12.01
CA SER A 330 -13.97 -2.44 12.33
C SER A 330 -15.08 -3.38 11.85
N LEU A 331 -14.74 -4.33 11.01
CA LEU A 331 -15.66 -5.38 10.57
C LEU A 331 -15.64 -6.50 11.61
N HIS A 332 -16.62 -6.53 12.49
CA HIS A 332 -16.84 -7.60 13.49
C HIS A 332 -17.58 -8.79 12.87
#